data_131b873199e95de00e4d462c8ce9475b
#
_entry.id   131b873199e95de00e4d462c8ce9475b
#
_cell.length_a   1.000
_cell.length_b   1.000
_cell.length_c   1.000
_cell.angle_alpha   90.00
_cell.angle_beta   90.00
_cell.angle_gamma   90.00
#
_symmetry.space_group_name_H-M   'P 1'
#
loop_
_entity.id
_entity.type
_entity.pdbx_description
1 polymer ?
#
loop_
_entity_poly.entity_id
_entity_poly.type
_entity_poly.pdbx_seq_one_letter_code
_entity_poly.pdbx_strand_id
1 'polypeptide(L)'
;DAMVAKQATPEIPPLLVLDDNGNPVPLVDLQGKFRPELGEFAGKYVKNEYYNDGEAPEKSVDVELAIKLKTENKAFKVEKYVHSYPNCWRTDKPILYYPLDSWFIKVTDVKDRMHELNETINWKPESTGTGRFGNWLKNANDWNLSRSRFWGIPLPIWRTEDGKEEIIIGSVEELKSEMKLAVDAGVMSEDIFAEFEIGNMSEENYDKIDLHKNVVDKITLVSTLGKPMKRESDLIDVWFDSGSMPYAQWHYPFENKQKIDENESYPADFIAEGVDQTRGWFYTLHAIGTMVFDSVAYKNVVSNGLVLDKNGQKMSKRLGNATNPFETLKTYGADATRWYMISNANP
;
A
#
# COMPACT_ATOMS: atom_id res chain seq x y z
N ASP A 1 4.59 -0.16 20.58
CA ASP A 1 5.74 0.25 21.40
C ASP A 1 6.36 1.56 20.92
N ALA A 2 6.69 1.73 19.62
CA ALA A 2 7.31 2.95 19.09
C ALA A 2 6.49 4.23 19.37
N MET A 3 5.16 4.18 19.20
CA MET A 3 4.27 5.30 19.49
C MET A 3 4.31 5.68 20.98
N VAL A 4 4.29 4.69 21.89
CA VAL A 4 4.36 4.93 23.34
C VAL A 4 5.72 5.51 23.73
N ALA A 5 6.80 5.01 23.13
CA ALA A 5 8.15 5.53 23.36
C ALA A 5 8.26 7.00 22.92
N LYS A 6 7.72 7.34 21.77
CA LYS A 6 7.68 8.72 21.23
C LYS A 6 6.83 9.68 22.09
N GLN A 7 5.76 9.17 22.73
CA GLN A 7 4.88 9.95 23.59
C GLN A 7 5.40 10.06 25.05
N ALA A 8 6.43 9.32 25.41
CA ALA A 8 7.00 9.37 26.74
C ALA A 8 7.66 10.72 27.05
N THR A 9 7.72 11.09 28.34
CA THR A 9 8.38 12.31 28.79
C THR A 9 9.44 11.95 29.84
N PRO A 10 10.77 12.04 29.54
CA PRO A 10 11.31 12.42 28.20
C PRO A 10 11.05 11.36 27.13
N GLU A 11 11.09 11.76 25.86
CA GLU A 11 10.96 10.83 24.72
C GLU A 11 12.02 9.73 24.80
N ILE A 12 11.61 8.48 24.57
CA ILE A 12 12.51 7.33 24.53
C ILE A 12 12.96 7.12 23.09
N PRO A 13 14.24 7.36 22.75
CA PRO A 13 14.73 7.19 21.41
C PRO A 13 14.72 5.71 20.98
N PRO A 14 14.63 5.41 19.67
CA PRO A 14 14.76 4.06 19.16
C PRO A 14 16.16 3.49 19.50
N LEU A 15 16.20 2.22 19.84
CA LEU A 15 17.46 1.51 20.05
C LEU A 15 18.04 1.12 18.68
N LEU A 16 19.13 1.79 18.29
CA LEU A 16 19.84 1.58 17.03
C LEU A 16 21.30 1.23 17.29
N VAL A 17 21.92 0.58 16.30
CA VAL A 17 23.38 0.39 16.22
C VAL A 17 23.92 1.18 15.03
N LEU A 18 25.21 1.41 14.98
CA LEU A 18 25.86 2.04 13.84
C LEU A 18 26.42 0.95 12.91
N ASP A 19 26.13 1.06 11.62
CA ASP A 19 26.76 0.20 10.60
C ASP A 19 28.24 0.59 10.36
N ASP A 20 28.93 -0.14 9.49
CA ASP A 20 30.34 0.12 9.16
C ASP A 20 30.58 1.51 8.56
N ASN A 21 29.54 2.18 8.06
CA ASN A 21 29.61 3.54 7.52
C ASN A 21 29.23 4.61 8.56
N GLY A 22 28.89 4.20 9.78
CA GLY A 22 28.45 5.10 10.85
C GLY A 22 26.99 5.52 10.78
N ASN A 23 26.16 4.88 9.94
CA ASN A 23 24.74 5.18 9.87
C ASN A 23 23.96 4.43 10.96
N PRO A 24 22.97 5.07 11.59
CA PRO A 24 22.10 4.40 12.55
C PRO A 24 21.19 3.40 11.84
N VAL A 25 21.25 2.14 12.26
CA VAL A 25 20.46 1.04 11.67
C VAL A 25 19.77 0.22 12.76
N PRO A 26 18.64 -0.46 12.44
CA PRO A 26 17.98 -1.36 13.38
C PRO A 26 18.92 -2.48 13.86
N LEU A 27 18.63 -3.03 15.04
CA LEU A 27 19.40 -4.15 15.63
C LEU A 27 19.33 -5.44 14.80
N VAL A 28 18.36 -5.53 13.91
CA VAL A 28 18.06 -6.70 13.10
C VAL A 28 18.19 -6.32 11.63
N ASP A 29 18.75 -7.21 10.83
CA ASP A 29 18.88 -7.03 9.39
C ASP A 29 17.56 -7.36 8.64
N LEU A 30 17.54 -7.16 7.33
CA LEU A 30 16.36 -7.44 6.47
C LEU A 30 16.03 -8.94 6.36
N GLN A 31 16.92 -9.82 6.82
CA GLN A 31 16.69 -11.27 6.86
C GLN A 31 16.09 -11.73 8.20
N GLY A 32 15.95 -10.80 9.17
CA GLY A 32 15.45 -11.10 10.50
C GLY A 32 16.51 -11.65 11.45
N LYS A 33 17.80 -11.41 11.17
CA LYS A 33 18.92 -11.80 12.05
C LYS A 33 19.44 -10.62 12.83
N PHE A 34 19.88 -10.87 14.04
CA PHE A 34 20.61 -9.87 14.80
C PHE A 34 21.94 -9.53 14.12
N ARG A 35 22.24 -8.23 14.08
CA ARG A 35 23.48 -7.70 13.48
C ARG A 35 24.71 -8.08 14.30
N PRO A 36 25.91 -8.04 13.68
CA PRO A 36 27.18 -8.40 14.34
C PRO A 36 27.45 -7.62 15.65
N GLU A 37 26.99 -6.39 15.73
CA GLU A 37 27.16 -5.48 16.87
C GLU A 37 26.49 -5.98 18.15
N LEU A 38 25.59 -6.97 18.05
CA LEU A 38 24.90 -7.54 19.21
C LEU A 38 25.63 -8.75 19.85
N GLY A 39 26.89 -8.99 19.50
CA GLY A 39 27.78 -9.93 20.16
C GLY A 39 27.20 -11.35 20.23
N GLU A 40 26.82 -11.83 21.41
CA GLU A 40 26.34 -13.21 21.63
C GLU A 40 25.03 -13.56 20.87
N PHE A 41 24.27 -12.57 20.44
CA PHE A 41 23.05 -12.76 19.64
C PHE A 41 23.31 -12.62 18.14
N ALA A 42 24.50 -12.16 17.72
CA ALA A 42 24.84 -11.94 16.34
C ALA A 42 24.54 -13.16 15.44
N GLY A 43 23.89 -12.92 14.31
CA GLY A 43 23.55 -13.96 13.32
C GLY A 43 22.38 -14.88 13.70
N LYS A 44 21.86 -14.81 14.94
CA LYS A 44 20.66 -15.56 15.33
C LYS A 44 19.40 -14.89 14.76
N TYR A 45 18.46 -15.71 14.32
CA TYR A 45 17.15 -15.19 13.93
C TYR A 45 16.33 -14.75 15.16
N VAL A 46 15.59 -13.65 15.01
CA VAL A 46 14.69 -13.14 16.05
C VAL A 46 13.45 -14.02 16.28
N LYS A 47 13.15 -14.92 15.34
CA LYS A 47 12.05 -15.88 15.41
C LYS A 47 12.52 -17.26 14.98
N ASN A 48 12.16 -18.30 15.76
CA ASN A 48 12.53 -19.67 15.43
C ASN A 48 11.95 -20.15 14.08
N GLU A 49 10.81 -19.61 13.69
CA GLU A 49 10.13 -19.93 12.44
C GLU A 49 10.90 -19.46 11.17
N TYR A 50 11.97 -18.67 11.34
CA TYR A 50 12.81 -18.23 10.21
C TYR A 50 13.93 -19.20 9.86
N TYR A 51 14.28 -20.11 10.78
CA TYR A 51 15.18 -21.20 10.47
C TYR A 51 14.56 -22.19 9.48
N ASN A 52 15.42 -22.96 8.81
CA ASN A 52 14.96 -24.11 8.04
C ASN A 52 14.44 -25.22 8.97
N ASP A 53 13.70 -26.17 8.41
CA ASP A 53 13.17 -27.29 9.18
C ASP A 53 14.31 -28.09 9.87
N GLY A 54 14.17 -28.22 11.17
CA GLY A 54 15.14 -28.95 12.00
C GLY A 54 16.42 -28.16 12.42
N GLU A 55 16.60 -26.91 11.95
CA GLU A 55 17.75 -26.07 12.29
C GLU A 55 17.48 -25.10 13.43
N ALA A 56 16.22 -24.92 13.82
CA ALA A 56 15.86 -24.02 14.92
C ALA A 56 16.46 -24.46 16.24
N PRO A 57 17.07 -23.56 17.02
CA PRO A 57 17.60 -23.88 18.34
C PRO A 57 16.47 -24.27 19.29
N GLU A 58 16.78 -25.13 20.27
CA GLU A 58 15.81 -25.57 21.31
C GLU A 58 15.23 -24.37 22.10
N LYS A 59 16.09 -23.39 22.39
CA LYS A 59 15.67 -22.13 23.04
C LYS A 59 15.62 -21.02 22.01
N SER A 60 14.46 -20.36 21.91
CA SER A 60 14.36 -19.14 21.10
C SER A 60 15.18 -18.01 21.71
N VAL A 61 15.54 -17.04 20.88
CA VAL A 61 16.24 -15.83 21.33
C VAL A 61 15.45 -15.07 22.40
N ASP A 62 14.12 -15.06 22.35
CA ASP A 62 13.26 -14.46 23.39
C ASP A 62 13.54 -15.11 24.78
N VAL A 63 13.71 -16.43 24.82
CA VAL A 63 14.03 -17.17 26.04
C VAL A 63 15.47 -16.88 26.51
N GLU A 64 16.43 -16.85 25.59
CA GLU A 64 17.82 -16.52 25.92
C GLU A 64 17.97 -15.10 26.48
N LEU A 65 17.30 -14.12 25.86
CA LEU A 65 17.24 -12.74 26.33
C LEU A 65 16.62 -12.64 27.74
N ALA A 66 15.52 -13.36 27.98
CA ALA A 66 14.89 -13.39 29.29
C ALA A 66 15.79 -13.99 30.35
N ILE A 67 16.52 -15.07 30.05
CA ILE A 67 17.50 -15.68 30.94
C ILE A 67 18.64 -14.69 31.25
N LYS A 68 19.21 -14.07 30.20
CA LYS A 68 20.30 -13.09 30.35
C LYS A 68 19.88 -11.93 31.24
N LEU A 69 18.74 -11.30 30.98
CA LEU A 69 18.25 -10.15 31.76
C LEU A 69 17.98 -10.53 33.24
N LYS A 70 17.49 -11.76 33.48
CA LYS A 70 17.34 -12.27 34.87
C LYS A 70 18.68 -12.46 35.55
N THR A 71 19.64 -13.10 34.85
CA THR A 71 20.97 -13.37 35.39
C THR A 71 21.72 -12.08 35.70
N GLU A 72 21.56 -11.06 34.88
CA GLU A 72 22.15 -9.74 35.07
C GLU A 72 21.38 -8.83 36.05
N ASN A 73 20.30 -9.35 36.65
CA ASN A 73 19.41 -8.60 37.56
C ASN A 73 18.81 -7.32 36.89
N LYS A 74 18.56 -7.38 35.61
CA LYS A 74 17.96 -6.29 34.80
C LYS A 74 16.48 -6.51 34.51
N ALA A 75 15.92 -7.68 34.79
CA ALA A 75 14.51 -7.99 34.57
C ALA A 75 13.68 -7.72 35.82
N PHE A 76 12.77 -6.76 35.76
CA PHE A 76 11.81 -6.50 36.82
C PHE A 76 10.81 -7.65 36.97
N LYS A 77 10.24 -8.14 35.85
CA LYS A 77 9.30 -9.24 35.80
C LYS A 77 9.43 -9.96 34.44
N VAL A 78 9.35 -11.29 34.47
CA VAL A 78 9.29 -12.12 33.26
C VAL A 78 8.13 -13.09 33.41
N GLU A 79 7.18 -13.02 32.47
CA GLU A 79 6.03 -13.92 32.42
C GLU A 79 5.72 -14.29 30.97
N LYS A 80 5.08 -15.46 30.78
CA LYS A 80 4.60 -15.88 29.48
C LYS A 80 3.26 -15.22 29.21
N TYR A 81 3.15 -14.51 28.08
CA TYR A 81 1.95 -13.88 27.60
C TYR A 81 1.54 -14.47 26.26
N VAL A 82 0.29 -14.92 26.14
CA VAL A 82 -0.25 -15.50 24.91
C VAL A 82 -1.16 -14.47 24.26
N HIS A 83 -0.86 -14.11 23.04
CA HIS A 83 -1.63 -13.15 22.25
C HIS A 83 -1.62 -13.52 20.76
N SER A 84 -2.52 -12.91 19.98
CA SER A 84 -2.51 -13.03 18.53
C SER A 84 -1.29 -12.31 17.95
N TYR A 85 -0.64 -12.93 16.97
CA TYR A 85 0.49 -12.33 16.24
C TYR A 85 0.25 -12.44 14.73
N PRO A 86 0.51 -11.38 13.95
CA PRO A 86 0.28 -11.40 12.52
C PRO A 86 1.32 -12.26 11.80
N ASN A 87 0.84 -13.12 10.92
CA ASN A 87 1.67 -13.94 10.06
C ASN A 87 1.52 -13.56 8.59
N CYS A 88 2.59 -13.76 7.82
CA CYS A 88 2.57 -13.58 6.38
C CYS A 88 1.59 -14.58 5.74
N TRP A 89 0.61 -14.08 4.99
CA TRP A 89 -0.43 -14.90 4.36
C TRP A 89 0.10 -15.88 3.30
N ARG A 90 1.33 -15.70 2.82
CA ARG A 90 1.97 -16.60 1.83
C ARG A 90 2.81 -17.69 2.47
N THR A 91 3.51 -17.39 3.55
CA THR A 91 4.48 -18.29 4.17
C THR A 91 4.04 -18.82 5.52
N ASP A 92 2.94 -18.29 6.07
CA ASP A 92 2.47 -18.51 7.44
C ASP A 92 3.52 -18.21 8.55
N LYS A 93 4.67 -17.61 8.18
CA LYS A 93 5.70 -17.19 9.13
C LYS A 93 5.34 -15.86 9.79
N PRO A 94 5.73 -15.65 11.07
CA PRO A 94 5.52 -14.37 11.75
C PRO A 94 6.17 -13.22 10.97
N ILE A 95 5.48 -12.07 10.90
CA ILE A 95 6.06 -10.87 10.31
C ILE A 95 6.89 -10.09 11.34
N LEU A 96 7.83 -9.26 10.89
CA LEU A 96 8.52 -8.29 11.73
C LEU A 96 7.92 -6.89 11.50
N TYR A 97 7.75 -6.15 12.58
CA TYR A 97 7.56 -4.71 12.51
C TYR A 97 8.93 -4.06 12.33
N TYR A 98 9.27 -3.82 11.07
CA TYR A 98 10.58 -3.30 10.68
C TYR A 98 10.42 -1.87 10.16
N PRO A 99 11.25 -0.91 10.61
CA PRO A 99 11.23 0.44 10.06
C PRO A 99 11.78 0.41 8.63
N LEU A 100 10.98 0.87 7.68
CA LEU A 100 11.35 1.02 6.27
C LEU A 100 10.96 2.41 5.82
N ASP A 101 11.84 3.06 5.07
CA ASP A 101 11.49 4.28 4.37
C ASP A 101 10.40 3.97 3.34
N SER A 102 9.39 4.82 3.30
CA SER A 102 8.23 4.60 2.45
C SER A 102 7.67 5.94 2.00
N TRP A 103 7.02 5.94 0.83
CA TRP A 103 6.32 7.10 0.32
C TRP A 103 4.88 7.09 0.81
N PHE A 104 4.41 8.26 1.26
CA PHE A 104 3.06 8.42 1.80
C PHE A 104 2.32 9.53 1.09
N ILE A 105 1.02 9.34 0.90
CA ILE A 105 0.09 10.42 0.61
C ILE A 105 -0.40 10.97 1.95
N LYS A 106 -0.28 12.28 2.15
CA LYS A 106 -0.65 12.95 3.41
C LYS A 106 -2.17 13.15 3.51
N VAL A 107 -2.89 12.05 3.66
CA VAL A 107 -4.36 12.04 3.75
C VAL A 107 -4.84 12.83 4.97
N THR A 108 -4.02 12.92 6.02
CA THR A 108 -4.36 13.67 7.24
C THR A 108 -4.63 15.15 6.98
N ASP A 109 -4.10 15.73 5.91
CA ASP A 109 -4.36 17.15 5.55
C ASP A 109 -5.78 17.37 5.00
N VAL A 110 -6.41 16.32 4.46
CA VAL A 110 -7.74 16.39 3.83
C VAL A 110 -8.82 15.56 4.56
N LYS A 111 -8.49 14.88 5.64
CA LYS A 111 -9.40 13.94 6.33
C LYS A 111 -10.71 14.58 6.77
N ASP A 112 -10.66 15.81 7.25
CA ASP A 112 -11.87 16.53 7.69
C ASP A 112 -12.76 16.85 6.48
N ARG A 113 -12.17 17.26 5.36
CA ARG A 113 -12.88 17.47 4.10
C ARG A 113 -13.46 16.17 3.53
N MET A 114 -12.72 15.06 3.61
CA MET A 114 -13.25 13.74 3.25
C MET A 114 -14.48 13.38 4.09
N HIS A 115 -14.44 13.68 5.38
CA HIS A 115 -15.59 13.43 6.26
C HIS A 115 -16.80 14.29 5.89
N GLU A 116 -16.63 15.60 5.66
CA GLU A 116 -17.69 16.50 5.21
C GLU A 116 -18.32 16.04 3.89
N LEU A 117 -17.51 15.71 2.91
CA LEU A 117 -17.99 15.22 1.63
C LEU A 117 -18.74 13.87 1.76
N ASN A 118 -18.30 12.98 2.65
CA ASN A 118 -19.00 11.73 2.91
C ASN A 118 -20.44 11.95 3.43
N GLU A 119 -20.69 13.03 4.17
CA GLU A 119 -22.05 13.34 4.65
C GLU A 119 -23.03 13.69 3.51
N THR A 120 -22.53 14.01 2.33
CA THR A 120 -23.34 14.27 1.13
C THR A 120 -23.69 13.02 0.34
N ILE A 121 -23.04 11.87 0.63
CA ILE A 121 -23.25 10.61 -0.07
C ILE A 121 -24.47 9.87 0.47
N ASN A 122 -25.35 9.41 -0.43
CA ASN A 122 -26.50 8.60 -0.06
C ASN A 122 -26.11 7.12 0.14
N TRP A 123 -25.85 6.76 1.39
CA TRP A 123 -25.50 5.39 1.77
C TRP A 123 -26.71 4.50 2.04
N LYS A 124 -26.65 3.27 1.56
CA LYS A 124 -27.60 2.20 1.88
C LYS A 124 -26.83 0.95 2.36
N PRO A 125 -26.89 0.62 3.68
CA PRO A 125 -27.58 1.36 4.74
C PRO A 125 -26.82 2.63 5.15
N GLU A 126 -27.55 3.62 5.63
CA GLU A 126 -27.00 4.89 6.12
C GLU A 126 -25.94 4.69 7.24
N SER A 127 -26.16 3.69 8.09
CA SER A 127 -25.24 3.35 9.20
C SER A 127 -23.83 2.95 8.72
N THR A 128 -23.65 2.47 7.49
CA THR A 128 -22.32 2.21 6.95
C THR A 128 -21.57 3.53 6.69
N GLY A 129 -22.24 4.52 6.11
CA GLY A 129 -21.67 5.84 5.81
C GLY A 129 -21.37 6.65 7.07
N THR A 130 -22.33 6.80 7.95
CA THR A 130 -22.20 7.61 9.19
C THR A 130 -21.35 6.90 10.25
N GLY A 131 -21.45 5.58 10.34
CA GLY A 131 -20.75 4.76 11.33
C GLY A 131 -19.39 4.28 10.84
N ARG A 132 -19.37 3.12 10.16
CA ARG A 132 -18.12 2.43 9.81
C ARG A 132 -17.18 3.26 8.93
N PHE A 133 -17.70 3.87 7.88
CA PHE A 133 -16.90 4.68 6.95
C PHE A 133 -16.56 6.05 7.53
N GLY A 134 -17.56 6.78 8.07
CA GLY A 134 -17.35 8.09 8.69
C GLY A 134 -16.34 8.05 9.84
N ASN A 135 -16.43 7.03 10.72
CA ASN A 135 -15.45 6.85 11.79
C ASN A 135 -14.03 6.51 11.24
N TRP A 136 -13.94 5.79 10.15
CA TRP A 136 -12.67 5.52 9.49
C TRP A 136 -12.04 6.82 8.97
N LEU A 137 -12.82 7.68 8.30
CA LEU A 137 -12.34 8.96 7.77
C LEU A 137 -11.86 9.90 8.87
N LYS A 138 -12.61 10.03 9.97
CA LYS A 138 -12.21 10.85 11.13
C LYS A 138 -10.86 10.46 11.72
N ASN A 139 -10.54 9.17 11.67
CA ASN A 139 -9.32 8.61 12.24
C ASN A 139 -8.32 8.17 11.16
N ALA A 140 -8.47 8.69 9.94
CA ALA A 140 -7.58 8.34 8.83
C ALA A 140 -6.14 8.72 9.15
N ASN A 141 -5.23 7.81 8.83
CA ASN A 141 -3.79 8.04 8.83
C ASN A 141 -3.32 8.27 7.40
N ASP A 142 -2.08 8.76 7.25
CA ASP A 142 -1.46 8.91 5.96
C ASP A 142 -1.38 7.58 5.24
N TRP A 143 -1.62 7.61 3.93
CA TRP A 143 -1.67 6.41 3.10
C TRP A 143 -0.27 6.04 2.65
N ASN A 144 0.27 4.94 3.16
CA ASN A 144 1.49 4.35 2.63
C ASN A 144 1.25 3.91 1.19
N LEU A 145 1.82 4.66 0.23
CA LEU A 145 1.63 4.46 -1.20
C LEU A 145 2.59 3.43 -1.78
N SER A 146 3.84 3.40 -1.28
CA SER A 146 4.90 2.58 -1.86
C SER A 146 4.77 1.10 -1.51
N ARG A 147 5.11 0.23 -2.48
CA ARG A 147 5.12 -1.22 -2.34
C ARG A 147 6.42 -1.81 -2.88
N SER A 148 7.14 -2.49 -2.01
CA SER A 148 8.31 -3.28 -2.42
C SER A 148 7.84 -4.58 -3.09
N ARG A 149 7.57 -4.52 -4.39
CA ARG A 149 7.03 -5.62 -5.21
C ARG A 149 7.78 -5.69 -6.53
N PHE A 150 7.65 -6.86 -7.19
CA PHE A 150 8.27 -7.07 -8.51
C PHE A 150 7.40 -6.51 -9.64
N TRP A 151 6.07 -6.68 -9.58
CA TRP A 151 5.15 -6.30 -10.63
C TRP A 151 4.07 -5.33 -10.12
N GLY A 152 3.81 -4.31 -10.91
CA GLY A 152 2.84 -3.25 -10.67
C GLY A 152 3.27 -1.94 -11.32
N ILE A 153 2.59 -0.84 -11.04
CA ILE A 153 2.92 0.49 -11.56
C ILE A 153 4.10 1.07 -10.78
N PRO A 154 5.21 1.44 -11.43
CA PRO A 154 6.36 2.06 -10.78
C PRO A 154 6.02 3.44 -10.19
N LEU A 155 6.60 3.76 -9.03
CA LEU A 155 6.58 5.14 -8.54
C LEU A 155 7.33 6.05 -9.53
N PRO A 156 6.70 7.12 -10.04
CA PRO A 156 7.33 8.00 -11.02
C PRO A 156 8.23 9.06 -10.35
N ILE A 157 9.11 8.63 -9.45
CA ILE A 157 9.96 9.51 -8.65
C ILE A 157 11.42 9.16 -8.93
N TRP A 158 12.21 10.15 -9.32
CA TRP A 158 13.67 10.06 -9.48
C TRP A 158 14.36 10.90 -8.42
N ARG A 159 15.43 10.35 -7.84
CA ARG A 159 16.22 11.03 -6.78
C ARG A 159 17.71 10.91 -7.02
N THR A 160 18.45 11.90 -6.54
CA THR A 160 19.90 11.81 -6.38
C THR A 160 20.24 10.80 -5.26
N GLU A 161 21.43 10.20 -5.33
CA GLU A 161 21.89 9.22 -4.34
C GLU A 161 21.92 9.79 -2.91
N ASP A 162 22.24 11.08 -2.78
CA ASP A 162 22.24 11.79 -1.49
C ASP A 162 20.84 12.25 -1.04
N GLY A 163 19.78 11.96 -1.82
CA GLY A 163 18.39 12.28 -1.52
C GLY A 163 18.05 13.78 -1.45
N LYS A 164 18.94 14.65 -1.92
CA LYS A 164 18.75 16.12 -1.80
C LYS A 164 17.93 16.73 -2.92
N GLU A 165 17.91 16.08 -4.07
CA GLU A 165 17.09 16.50 -5.21
C GLU A 165 16.22 15.33 -5.64
N GLU A 166 14.96 15.63 -5.91
CA GLU A 166 13.97 14.68 -6.39
C GLU A 166 13.02 15.33 -7.40
N ILE A 167 12.51 14.53 -8.33
CA ILE A 167 11.50 14.94 -9.29
C ILE A 167 10.41 13.88 -9.37
N ILE A 168 9.16 14.32 -9.44
CA ILE A 168 7.98 13.47 -9.66
C ILE A 168 7.51 13.73 -11.09
N ILE A 169 7.48 12.70 -11.90
CA ILE A 169 7.09 12.79 -13.31
C ILE A 169 5.58 12.56 -13.45
N GLY A 170 4.88 13.53 -13.99
CA GLY A 170 3.42 13.53 -14.15
C GLY A 170 2.94 13.06 -15.52
N SER A 171 3.82 12.97 -16.54
CA SER A 171 3.43 12.56 -17.89
C SER A 171 4.59 11.95 -18.68
N VAL A 172 4.26 11.24 -19.77
CA VAL A 172 5.28 10.73 -20.70
C VAL A 172 6.00 11.88 -21.41
N GLU A 173 5.29 12.97 -21.72
CA GLU A 173 5.89 14.16 -22.31
C GLU A 173 6.96 14.78 -21.39
N GLU A 174 6.65 14.91 -20.11
CA GLU A 174 7.61 15.38 -19.10
C GLU A 174 8.79 14.42 -18.99
N LEU A 175 8.53 13.10 -18.91
CA LEU A 175 9.59 12.08 -18.85
C LEU A 175 10.54 12.19 -20.07
N LYS A 176 10.01 12.33 -21.28
CA LYS A 176 10.83 12.49 -22.50
C LYS A 176 11.64 13.79 -22.47
N SER A 177 11.08 14.87 -21.94
CA SER A 177 11.77 16.14 -21.78
C SER A 177 12.94 16.03 -20.81
N GLU A 178 12.74 15.37 -19.68
CA GLU A 178 13.78 15.13 -18.68
C GLU A 178 14.85 14.13 -19.18
N MET A 179 14.45 13.09 -19.92
CA MET A 179 15.41 12.18 -20.57
C MET A 179 16.29 12.93 -21.58
N LYS A 180 15.70 13.85 -22.37
CA LYS A 180 16.48 14.69 -23.31
C LYS A 180 17.53 15.52 -22.57
N LEU A 181 17.18 16.17 -21.45
CA LEU A 181 18.14 16.89 -20.62
C LEU A 181 19.26 15.98 -20.10
N ALA A 182 18.93 14.74 -19.71
CA ALA A 182 19.89 13.76 -19.22
C ALA A 182 20.83 13.29 -20.35
N VAL A 183 20.34 13.13 -21.58
CA VAL A 183 21.16 12.81 -22.76
C VAL A 183 22.08 13.97 -23.11
N ASP A 184 21.53 15.20 -23.17
CA ASP A 184 22.31 16.41 -23.46
C ASP A 184 23.43 16.64 -22.42
N ALA A 185 23.20 16.25 -21.16
CA ALA A 185 24.17 16.29 -20.07
C ALA A 185 25.16 15.10 -20.04
N GLY A 186 24.98 14.11 -20.92
CA GLY A 186 25.81 12.89 -20.96
C GLY A 186 25.58 11.91 -19.82
N VAL A 187 24.47 12.04 -19.08
CA VAL A 187 24.07 11.13 -17.99
C VAL A 187 23.37 9.87 -18.56
N MET A 188 22.62 10.04 -19.63
CA MET A 188 22.06 8.94 -20.44
C MET A 188 22.70 8.90 -21.83
N SER A 189 22.72 7.71 -22.46
CA SER A 189 23.25 7.53 -23.81
C SER A 189 22.23 7.87 -24.90
N GLU A 190 20.93 7.63 -24.65
CA GLU A 190 19.85 7.77 -25.63
C GLU A 190 18.48 7.89 -24.96
N ASP A 191 17.48 8.43 -25.69
CA ASP A 191 16.07 8.35 -25.32
C ASP A 191 15.54 6.96 -25.67
N ILE A 192 15.24 6.13 -24.66
CA ILE A 192 14.72 4.76 -24.87
C ILE A 192 13.29 4.75 -25.44
N PHE A 193 12.59 5.88 -25.46
CA PHE A 193 11.26 6.06 -26.03
C PHE A 193 11.29 6.97 -27.27
N ALA A 194 12.40 7.00 -28.00
CA ALA A 194 12.59 7.91 -29.15
C ALA A 194 11.47 7.76 -30.21
N GLU A 195 10.97 6.54 -30.41
CA GLU A 195 9.92 6.26 -31.41
C GLU A 195 8.50 6.63 -30.96
N PHE A 196 8.29 6.90 -29.66
CA PHE A 196 6.98 7.31 -29.14
C PHE A 196 6.71 8.77 -29.43
N GLU A 197 5.58 9.04 -30.08
CA GLU A 197 5.16 10.39 -30.51
C GLU A 197 4.18 10.98 -29.49
N ILE A 198 4.54 12.11 -28.88
CA ILE A 198 3.66 12.84 -27.96
C ILE A 198 2.42 13.36 -28.71
N GLY A 199 1.23 13.15 -28.12
CA GLY A 199 -0.04 13.58 -28.70
C GLY A 199 -0.60 12.63 -29.77
N ASN A 200 0.12 11.58 -30.14
CA ASN A 200 -0.41 10.53 -31.01
C ASN A 200 -1.07 9.44 -30.12
N MET A 201 -2.42 9.40 -30.10
CA MET A 201 -3.22 8.49 -29.28
C MET A 201 -3.56 7.17 -30.00
N SER A 202 -2.83 6.81 -31.08
CA SER A 202 -3.06 5.54 -31.77
C SER A 202 -2.49 4.36 -31.00
N GLU A 203 -3.12 3.20 -31.14
CA GLU A 203 -2.71 1.95 -30.51
C GLU A 203 -1.28 1.58 -30.92
N GLU A 204 -0.92 1.76 -32.20
CA GLU A 204 0.40 1.50 -32.74
C GLU A 204 1.50 2.38 -32.09
N ASN A 205 1.14 3.59 -31.65
CA ASN A 205 2.07 4.46 -30.94
C ASN A 205 2.24 4.01 -29.48
N TYR A 206 1.17 3.57 -28.83
CA TYR A 206 1.23 3.04 -27.46
C TYR A 206 2.03 1.74 -27.36
N ASP A 207 2.08 0.93 -28.42
CA ASP A 207 2.93 -0.27 -28.47
C ASP A 207 4.44 0.03 -28.44
N LYS A 208 4.83 1.30 -28.67
CA LYS A 208 6.25 1.73 -28.64
C LYS A 208 6.75 2.13 -27.26
N ILE A 209 5.90 2.13 -26.24
CA ILE A 209 6.25 2.54 -24.89
C ILE A 209 5.91 1.46 -23.87
N ASP A 210 6.83 1.18 -22.98
CA ASP A 210 6.63 0.30 -21.84
C ASP A 210 7.07 1.01 -20.56
N LEU A 211 6.12 1.29 -19.68
CA LEU A 211 6.35 1.99 -18.41
C LEU A 211 6.50 1.02 -17.20
N HIS A 212 6.65 -0.28 -17.45
CA HIS A 212 6.90 -1.22 -16.37
C HIS A 212 8.32 -1.08 -15.78
N LYS A 213 8.46 -1.52 -14.55
CA LYS A 213 9.68 -1.40 -13.73
C LYS A 213 10.96 -1.81 -14.47
N ASN A 214 10.96 -2.93 -15.17
CA ASN A 214 12.11 -3.47 -15.90
C ASN A 214 12.61 -2.58 -17.05
N VAL A 215 11.78 -1.63 -17.49
CA VAL A 215 12.11 -0.65 -18.51
C VAL A 215 12.47 0.69 -17.88
N VAL A 216 11.58 1.25 -17.06
CA VAL A 216 11.80 2.59 -16.49
C VAL A 216 12.95 2.66 -15.47
N ASP A 217 13.33 1.56 -14.84
CA ASP A 217 14.50 1.50 -13.97
C ASP A 217 15.85 1.73 -14.74
N LYS A 218 15.83 1.66 -16.07
CA LYS A 218 16.99 1.98 -16.91
C LYS A 218 17.15 3.48 -17.14
N ILE A 219 16.14 4.26 -16.87
CA ILE A 219 16.12 5.72 -17.04
C ILE A 219 16.90 6.36 -15.91
N THR A 220 17.92 7.13 -16.24
CA THR A 220 18.65 7.96 -15.30
C THR A 220 18.45 9.42 -15.70
N LEU A 221 17.76 10.20 -14.90
CA LEU A 221 17.57 11.63 -15.15
C LEU A 221 18.73 12.43 -14.60
N VAL A 222 18.74 13.73 -14.86
CA VAL A 222 19.78 14.65 -14.40
C VAL A 222 19.19 15.70 -13.48
N SER A 223 19.81 15.93 -12.32
CA SER A 223 19.41 16.96 -11.39
C SER A 223 19.82 18.35 -11.85
N THR A 224 19.29 19.40 -11.21
CA THR A 224 19.65 20.80 -11.47
C THR A 224 21.13 21.06 -11.24
N LEU A 225 21.79 20.27 -10.39
CA LEU A 225 23.24 20.33 -10.11
C LEU A 225 24.08 19.40 -10.99
N GLY A 226 23.49 18.79 -12.03
CA GLY A 226 24.18 17.89 -12.94
C GLY A 226 24.45 16.49 -12.39
N LYS A 227 23.81 16.08 -11.27
CA LYS A 227 23.97 14.76 -10.67
C LYS A 227 23.01 13.75 -11.31
N PRO A 228 23.40 12.47 -11.43
CA PRO A 228 22.49 11.43 -11.87
C PRO A 228 21.38 11.20 -10.83
N MET A 229 20.15 11.03 -11.32
CA MET A 229 18.96 10.72 -10.53
C MET A 229 18.43 9.36 -10.96
N LYS A 230 18.25 8.46 -10.01
CA LYS A 230 17.68 7.13 -10.23
C LYS A 230 16.24 7.07 -9.73
N ARG A 231 15.42 6.26 -10.40
CA ARG A 231 14.04 6.04 -9.99
C ARG A 231 13.99 5.30 -8.64
N GLU A 232 13.04 5.70 -7.80
CA GLU A 232 12.69 4.97 -6.58
C GLU A 232 12.26 3.54 -6.91
N SER A 233 12.84 2.54 -6.23
CA SER A 233 12.69 1.15 -6.61
C SER A 233 11.29 0.58 -6.38
N ASP A 234 10.49 1.21 -5.53
CA ASP A 234 9.15 0.77 -5.18
C ASP A 234 8.12 0.97 -6.29
N LEU A 235 7.01 0.29 -6.13
CA LEU A 235 5.81 0.39 -6.96
C LEU A 235 4.72 1.15 -6.20
N ILE A 236 3.70 1.60 -6.92
CA ILE A 236 2.49 2.19 -6.35
C ILE A 236 1.59 1.08 -5.77
N ASP A 237 0.89 1.39 -4.70
CA ASP A 237 -0.18 0.55 -4.17
C ASP A 237 -1.28 0.36 -5.22
N VAL A 238 -1.64 -0.88 -5.52
CA VAL A 238 -2.70 -1.22 -6.49
C VAL A 238 -4.06 -0.58 -6.18
N TRP A 239 -4.28 -0.19 -4.94
CA TRP A 239 -5.46 0.57 -4.52
C TRP A 239 -5.47 2.01 -5.07
N PHE A 240 -4.32 2.56 -5.41
CA PHE A 240 -4.23 3.83 -6.12
C PHE A 240 -4.72 3.69 -7.56
N ASP A 241 -4.33 2.61 -8.25
CA ASP A 241 -4.76 2.32 -9.62
C ASP A 241 -6.28 2.21 -9.68
N SER A 242 -6.86 1.36 -8.81
CA SER A 242 -8.31 1.17 -8.76
C SER A 242 -9.06 2.43 -8.29
N GLY A 243 -8.45 3.22 -7.41
CA GLY A 243 -8.99 4.50 -6.94
C GLY A 243 -8.96 5.60 -7.98
N SER A 244 -8.08 5.48 -8.99
CA SER A 244 -7.96 6.43 -10.11
C SER A 244 -8.88 6.09 -11.29
N MET A 245 -9.53 4.91 -11.29
CA MET A 245 -10.33 4.40 -12.40
C MET A 245 -11.35 5.38 -12.97
N PRO A 246 -12.09 6.18 -12.15
CA PRO A 246 -13.15 7.03 -12.68
C PRO A 246 -12.71 8.03 -13.75
N TYR A 247 -11.46 8.48 -13.71
CA TYR A 247 -10.87 9.40 -14.68
C TYR A 247 -9.78 8.74 -15.52
N ALA A 248 -9.07 7.75 -15.02
CA ALA A 248 -8.04 7.03 -15.78
C ALA A 248 -8.65 6.28 -16.99
N GLN A 249 -9.87 5.75 -16.87
CA GLN A 249 -10.57 5.10 -17.99
C GLN A 249 -10.84 6.05 -19.16
N TRP A 250 -10.87 7.35 -18.94
CA TRP A 250 -11.06 8.37 -19.96
C TRP A 250 -9.74 8.98 -20.44
N HIS A 251 -8.61 8.50 -19.94
CA HIS A 251 -7.29 9.05 -20.19
C HIS A 251 -7.19 10.54 -19.79
N TYR A 252 -7.92 10.92 -18.76
CA TYR A 252 -7.87 12.26 -18.19
C TYR A 252 -6.48 12.55 -17.55
N PRO A 253 -5.89 13.75 -17.70
CA PRO A 253 -6.43 14.95 -18.36
C PRO A 253 -6.04 15.08 -19.84
N PHE A 254 -5.47 14.06 -20.48
CA PHE A 254 -4.91 14.10 -21.82
C PHE A 254 -5.99 13.97 -22.90
N GLU A 255 -7.03 13.18 -22.64
CA GLU A 255 -8.19 13.00 -23.51
C GLU A 255 -9.49 13.14 -22.71
N ASN A 256 -10.62 13.30 -23.41
CA ASN A 256 -11.97 13.27 -22.85
C ASN A 256 -12.18 14.18 -21.62
N LYS A 257 -11.44 15.27 -21.55
CA LYS A 257 -11.39 16.15 -20.39
C LYS A 257 -12.77 16.66 -19.95
N GLN A 258 -13.65 16.98 -20.91
CA GLN A 258 -15.01 17.43 -20.67
C GLN A 258 -15.86 16.43 -19.84
N LYS A 259 -15.61 15.12 -19.97
CA LYS A 259 -16.35 14.10 -19.21
C LYS A 259 -16.18 14.24 -17.70
N ILE A 260 -15.05 14.78 -17.28
CA ILE A 260 -14.71 15.01 -15.89
C ILE A 260 -15.00 16.47 -15.50
N ASP A 261 -14.45 17.44 -16.24
CA ASP A 261 -14.52 18.86 -15.91
C ASP A 261 -15.97 19.40 -15.98
N GLU A 262 -16.81 18.84 -16.86
CA GLU A 262 -18.23 19.23 -17.02
C GLU A 262 -19.21 18.30 -16.28
N ASN A 263 -18.67 17.40 -15.45
CA ASN A 263 -19.45 16.43 -14.66
C ASN A 263 -20.35 15.48 -15.49
N GLU A 264 -19.97 15.15 -16.71
CA GLU A 264 -20.72 14.22 -17.56
C GLU A 264 -20.61 12.77 -17.02
N SER A 265 -19.43 12.38 -16.53
CA SER A 265 -19.15 11.00 -16.09
C SER A 265 -18.54 10.91 -14.69
N TYR A 266 -18.36 12.05 -14.01
CA TYR A 266 -17.80 12.14 -12.66
C TYR A 266 -18.48 13.25 -11.85
N PRO A 267 -18.84 13.02 -10.57
CA PRO A 267 -18.78 11.75 -9.83
C PRO A 267 -19.79 10.73 -10.36
N ALA A 268 -19.51 9.43 -10.10
CA ALA A 268 -20.41 8.35 -10.49
C ALA A 268 -21.77 8.45 -9.80
N ASP A 269 -22.84 8.13 -10.49
CA ASP A 269 -24.19 8.18 -9.92
C ASP A 269 -24.43 7.07 -8.88
N PHE A 270 -23.76 5.90 -9.06
CA PHE A 270 -24.02 4.73 -8.24
C PHE A 270 -22.78 3.80 -8.14
N ILE A 271 -22.56 3.22 -6.95
CA ILE A 271 -21.62 2.15 -6.72
C ILE A 271 -22.22 1.11 -5.75
N ALA A 272 -21.93 -0.19 -5.95
CA ALA A 272 -22.39 -1.27 -5.08
C ALA A 272 -21.29 -2.29 -4.87
N GLU A 273 -20.85 -2.45 -3.62
CA GLU A 273 -19.81 -3.39 -3.22
C GLU A 273 -20.04 -3.91 -1.80
N GLY A 274 -19.24 -4.87 -1.34
CA GLY A 274 -19.29 -5.37 0.02
C GLY A 274 -18.87 -4.31 1.06
N VAL A 275 -19.36 -4.44 2.27
CA VAL A 275 -19.08 -3.53 3.40
C VAL A 275 -17.59 -3.43 3.75
N ASP A 276 -16.80 -4.44 3.40
CA ASP A 276 -15.34 -4.43 3.59
C ASP A 276 -14.64 -3.37 2.73
N GLN A 277 -15.26 -2.92 1.64
CA GLN A 277 -14.73 -1.86 0.78
C GLN A 277 -14.75 -0.46 1.41
N THR A 278 -15.36 -0.29 2.57
CA THR A 278 -15.17 0.92 3.41
C THR A 278 -13.72 1.13 3.84
N ARG A 279 -12.89 0.06 3.82
CA ARG A 279 -11.44 0.10 4.03
C ARG A 279 -10.66 -0.42 2.81
N GLY A 280 -11.20 -0.21 1.65
CA GLY A 280 -10.64 -0.60 0.35
C GLY A 280 -11.09 0.39 -0.71
N TRP A 281 -11.82 -0.08 -1.72
CA TRP A 281 -12.13 0.72 -2.90
C TRP A 281 -12.98 1.97 -2.62
N PHE A 282 -13.99 1.91 -1.75
CA PHE A 282 -14.74 3.12 -1.38
C PHE A 282 -13.82 4.19 -0.80
N TYR A 283 -12.87 3.80 0.06
CA TYR A 283 -11.94 4.74 0.66
C TYR A 283 -10.99 5.36 -0.36
N THR A 284 -10.36 4.55 -1.21
CA THR A 284 -9.36 5.06 -2.16
C THR A 284 -9.97 5.94 -3.24
N LEU A 285 -11.16 5.58 -3.76
CA LEU A 285 -11.95 6.44 -4.64
C LEU A 285 -12.25 7.80 -4.00
N HIS A 286 -12.73 7.77 -2.76
CA HIS A 286 -13.10 8.98 -2.03
C HIS A 286 -11.89 9.85 -1.68
N ALA A 287 -10.79 9.25 -1.23
CA ALA A 287 -9.55 9.97 -0.90
C ALA A 287 -8.97 10.68 -2.12
N ILE A 288 -8.83 9.99 -3.26
CA ILE A 288 -8.29 10.60 -4.47
C ILE A 288 -9.27 11.65 -5.02
N GLY A 289 -10.57 11.36 -5.04
CA GLY A 289 -11.60 12.32 -5.46
C GLY A 289 -11.58 13.61 -4.65
N THR A 290 -11.43 13.50 -3.33
CA THR A 290 -11.31 14.68 -2.45
C THR A 290 -10.04 15.48 -2.74
N MET A 291 -8.88 14.80 -2.86
CA MET A 291 -7.59 15.48 -3.04
C MET A 291 -7.46 16.16 -4.40
N VAL A 292 -7.98 15.54 -5.46
CA VAL A 292 -7.77 16.01 -6.84
C VAL A 292 -8.89 16.95 -7.30
N PHE A 293 -10.13 16.68 -6.88
CA PHE A 293 -11.31 17.38 -7.41
C PHE A 293 -12.14 18.10 -6.35
N ASP A 294 -11.77 18.00 -5.08
CA ASP A 294 -12.59 18.49 -3.94
C ASP A 294 -14.05 17.99 -4.02
N SER A 295 -14.22 16.74 -4.42
CA SER A 295 -15.53 16.13 -4.72
C SER A 295 -15.63 14.71 -4.21
N VAL A 296 -16.87 14.24 -4.05
CA VAL A 296 -17.15 12.80 -3.90
C VAL A 296 -16.84 12.08 -5.20
N ALA A 297 -16.42 10.83 -5.13
CA ALA A 297 -16.22 9.99 -6.32
C ALA A 297 -17.51 9.31 -6.79
N TYR A 298 -18.51 9.22 -5.91
CA TYR A 298 -19.81 8.58 -6.15
C TYR A 298 -20.90 9.24 -5.29
N LYS A 299 -22.13 9.31 -5.82
CA LYS A 299 -23.27 9.97 -5.16
C LYS A 299 -24.10 9.01 -4.31
N ASN A 300 -24.28 7.76 -4.77
CA ASN A 300 -25.10 6.75 -4.12
C ASN A 300 -24.31 5.46 -3.95
N VAL A 301 -24.39 4.88 -2.74
CA VAL A 301 -23.69 3.64 -2.38
C VAL A 301 -24.67 2.61 -1.87
N VAL A 302 -24.62 1.41 -2.42
CA VAL A 302 -25.20 0.22 -1.78
C VAL A 302 -24.05 -0.61 -1.21
N SER A 303 -24.00 -0.68 0.11
CA SER A 303 -23.01 -1.48 0.84
C SER A 303 -23.62 -2.82 1.22
N ASN A 304 -23.20 -3.88 0.55
CA ASN A 304 -23.72 -5.22 0.78
C ASN A 304 -23.04 -5.87 1.99
N GLY A 305 -23.80 -6.64 2.77
CA GLY A 305 -23.28 -7.52 3.81
C GLY A 305 -22.43 -8.66 3.22
N LEU A 306 -21.65 -9.29 4.08
CA LEU A 306 -20.85 -10.46 3.69
C LEU A 306 -21.69 -11.74 3.75
N VAL A 307 -21.52 -12.60 2.75
CA VAL A 307 -22.03 -13.98 2.81
C VAL A 307 -21.10 -14.78 3.72
N LEU A 308 -21.65 -15.31 4.80
CA LEU A 308 -20.92 -16.05 5.81
C LEU A 308 -21.12 -17.56 5.61
N ASP A 309 -20.22 -18.37 6.17
CA ASP A 309 -20.41 -19.81 6.24
C ASP A 309 -21.48 -20.19 7.29
N LYS A 310 -21.78 -21.49 7.40
CA LYS A 310 -22.77 -22.02 8.34
C LYS A 310 -22.48 -21.72 9.83
N ASN A 311 -21.27 -21.32 10.15
CA ASN A 311 -20.83 -20.97 11.49
C ASN A 311 -20.76 -19.45 11.70
N GLY A 312 -21.22 -18.65 10.73
CA GLY A 312 -21.15 -17.19 10.77
C GLY A 312 -19.74 -16.63 10.52
N GLN A 313 -18.83 -17.42 9.94
CA GLN A 313 -17.47 -16.98 9.65
C GLN A 313 -17.33 -16.51 8.19
N LYS A 314 -16.46 -15.53 7.98
CA LYS A 314 -16.11 -15.06 6.63
C LYS A 314 -15.55 -16.21 5.79
N MET A 315 -16.12 -16.40 4.60
CA MET A 315 -15.63 -17.40 3.64
C MET A 315 -14.22 -17.05 3.14
N SER A 316 -13.35 -18.04 3.06
CA SER A 316 -12.02 -17.90 2.50
C SER A 316 -11.57 -19.21 1.83
N LYS A 317 -10.88 -19.11 0.70
CA LYS A 317 -10.28 -20.29 0.03
C LYS A 317 -9.29 -21.01 0.92
N ARG A 318 -8.56 -20.30 1.76
CA ARG A 318 -7.58 -20.83 2.70
C ARG A 318 -8.24 -21.74 3.76
N LEU A 319 -9.40 -21.36 4.27
CA LEU A 319 -10.13 -22.14 5.27
C LEU A 319 -10.94 -23.27 4.66
N GLY A 320 -11.03 -23.37 3.33
CA GLY A 320 -11.82 -24.36 2.63
C GLY A 320 -13.34 -24.24 2.85
N ASN A 321 -13.80 -23.12 3.42
CA ASN A 321 -15.21 -22.87 3.72
C ASN A 321 -15.91 -22.03 2.65
N ALA A 322 -15.23 -21.73 1.53
CA ALA A 322 -15.80 -20.97 0.43
C ALA A 322 -16.75 -21.86 -0.41
N THR A 323 -17.98 -21.43 -0.58
CA THR A 323 -18.96 -22.09 -1.45
C THR A 323 -18.66 -21.74 -2.91
N ASN A 324 -18.67 -22.75 -3.80
CA ASN A 324 -18.56 -22.51 -5.23
C ASN A 324 -19.89 -21.96 -5.77
N PRO A 325 -19.90 -20.71 -6.27
CA PRO A 325 -21.14 -20.10 -6.73
C PRO A 325 -21.75 -20.81 -7.94
N PHE A 326 -20.95 -21.39 -8.83
CA PHE A 326 -21.45 -22.08 -10.02
C PHE A 326 -22.15 -23.41 -9.67
N GLU A 327 -21.64 -24.14 -8.67
CA GLU A 327 -22.32 -25.34 -8.18
C GLU A 327 -23.64 -25.00 -7.49
N THR A 328 -23.66 -23.90 -6.72
CA THR A 328 -24.87 -23.37 -6.09
C THR A 328 -25.91 -23.00 -7.16
N LEU A 329 -25.51 -22.24 -8.17
CA LEU A 329 -26.38 -21.86 -9.28
C LEU A 329 -26.92 -23.09 -10.05
N LYS A 330 -26.07 -24.09 -10.26
CA LYS A 330 -26.47 -25.35 -10.92
C LYS A 330 -27.51 -26.13 -10.10
N THR A 331 -27.36 -26.11 -8.78
CA THR A 331 -28.21 -26.90 -7.86
C THR A 331 -29.55 -26.22 -7.58
N TYR A 332 -29.54 -24.92 -7.33
CA TYR A 332 -30.73 -24.17 -6.87
C TYR A 332 -31.31 -23.21 -7.91
N GLY A 333 -30.59 -22.97 -8.98
CA GLY A 333 -30.95 -21.97 -9.99
C GLY A 333 -30.55 -20.54 -9.62
N ALA A 334 -30.48 -19.66 -10.62
CA ALA A 334 -30.03 -18.29 -10.43
C ALA A 334 -31.01 -17.47 -9.59
N ASP A 335 -32.32 -17.59 -9.82
CA ASP A 335 -33.32 -16.77 -9.16
C ASP A 335 -33.43 -17.08 -7.66
N ALA A 336 -33.43 -18.36 -7.29
CA ALA A 336 -33.43 -18.76 -5.88
C ALA A 336 -32.16 -18.31 -5.15
N THR A 337 -30.99 -18.44 -5.82
CA THR A 337 -29.71 -18.00 -5.25
C THR A 337 -29.67 -16.48 -5.06
N ARG A 338 -30.11 -15.71 -6.06
CA ARG A 338 -30.17 -14.23 -5.95
C ARG A 338 -31.14 -13.80 -4.85
N TRP A 339 -32.31 -14.41 -4.78
CA TRP A 339 -33.30 -14.11 -3.75
C TRP A 339 -32.75 -14.39 -2.35
N TYR A 340 -32.08 -15.51 -2.17
CA TYR A 340 -31.40 -15.83 -0.90
C TYR A 340 -30.37 -14.77 -0.51
N MET A 341 -29.50 -14.36 -1.43
CA MET A 341 -28.49 -13.34 -1.19
C MET A 341 -29.12 -12.00 -0.80
N ILE A 342 -30.15 -11.54 -1.52
CA ILE A 342 -30.84 -10.28 -1.22
C ILE A 342 -31.53 -10.31 0.14
N SER A 343 -32.13 -11.45 0.50
CA SER A 343 -32.88 -11.56 1.76
C SER A 343 -32.00 -11.77 3.00
N ASN A 344 -30.75 -12.20 2.82
CA ASN A 344 -29.84 -12.53 3.94
C ASN A 344 -28.58 -11.65 4.01
N ALA A 345 -28.36 -10.75 3.05
CA ALA A 345 -27.21 -9.86 3.00
C ALA A 345 -27.46 -8.59 3.80
N ASN A 346 -27.61 -8.70 5.11
CA ASN A 346 -27.57 -7.52 5.98
C ASN A 346 -26.12 -7.10 6.20
N PRO A 347 -25.73 -5.82 5.99
CA PRO A 347 -24.40 -5.31 6.27
C PRO A 347 -24.07 -5.28 7.76
#